data_d4dd6e7074da93ef39a61d04749ec153
#
_entry.id   d4dd6e7074da93ef39a61d04749ec153
#
_cell.length_a   1.000
_cell.length_b   1.000
_cell.length_c   1.000
_cell.angle_alpha   90.00
_cell.angle_beta   90.00
_cell.angle_gamma   90.00
#
_symmetry.space_group_name_H-M   'P 1'
#
loop_
_entity.id
_entity.type
_entity.pdbx_description
1 polymer ?
#
loop_
_entity_poly.entity_id
_entity_poly.type
_entity_poly.pdbx_seq_one_letter_code
_entity_poly.pdbx_strand_id
1 'polypeptide(L)'
;MAEPVSGGCPVPEGQMASGDASACPVPHGAGGPEWDLEAHLEAMRRARQAAPASHLDPSRAEEMAVRAAEQRAQQRGLDEIGSKFVESLGKKLGYGHPLSDRTGLPQFTWTEAAERRLEEVPAFCRELTRWRVEWTALKKGLGTTITPEIMAVKYQMWGEVSHAIQERRETELPWTDSARARFDRVPEFVKGQVLEAVEGNARQMGEALIDDQVVDRVIHRWSTTGDFHEGLYGFR
;
A
#
# COMPACT_ATOMS: atom_id res chain seq x y z
N MET A 1 -48.79 28.81 -14.26
CA MET A 1 -48.77 27.63 -15.12
C MET A 1 -47.55 27.76 -16.01
N ALA A 2 -46.50 27.02 -15.72
CA ALA A 2 -45.32 26.84 -16.57
C ALA A 2 -44.84 25.38 -16.41
N GLU A 3 -44.86 24.62 -17.49
CA GLU A 3 -44.51 23.23 -17.55
C GLU A 3 -42.98 23.01 -17.51
N PRO A 4 -42.51 21.87 -16.99
CA PRO A 4 -41.09 21.54 -17.01
C PRO A 4 -40.70 20.86 -18.34
N VAL A 5 -39.62 21.32 -18.94
CA VAL A 5 -39.04 20.76 -20.16
C VAL A 5 -38.17 19.54 -19.81
N SER A 6 -38.62 18.39 -20.21
CA SER A 6 -37.91 17.12 -20.17
C SER A 6 -36.90 17.06 -21.34
N GLY A 7 -35.60 17.09 -21.03
CA GLY A 7 -34.53 16.86 -21.99
C GLY A 7 -33.87 15.49 -21.76
N GLY A 8 -34.35 14.44 -22.40
CA GLY A 8 -33.71 13.13 -22.45
C GLY A 8 -32.62 13.13 -23.49
N CYS A 9 -31.43 12.69 -23.09
CA CYS A 9 -30.35 12.33 -24.02
C CYS A 9 -30.61 10.94 -24.63
N PRO A 10 -30.42 10.75 -25.94
CA PRO A 10 -30.60 9.45 -26.58
C PRO A 10 -29.38 8.54 -26.34
N VAL A 11 -29.69 7.30 -25.96
CA VAL A 11 -28.72 6.19 -25.88
C VAL A 11 -28.64 5.56 -27.28
N PRO A 12 -27.48 5.38 -27.90
CA PRO A 12 -27.37 4.56 -29.13
C PRO A 12 -27.34 3.07 -28.76
N GLU A 13 -28.32 2.34 -29.27
CA GLU A 13 -28.30 0.87 -29.34
C GLU A 13 -27.31 0.39 -30.41
N GLY A 14 -26.56 -0.67 -30.03
CA GLY A 14 -26.01 -1.64 -31.00
C GLY A 14 -24.51 -1.56 -31.23
N GLN A 15 -23.77 -2.46 -30.57
CA GLN A 15 -22.96 -3.48 -31.23
C GLN A 15 -22.20 -4.32 -30.19
N MET A 16 -22.59 -5.60 -30.11
CA MET A 16 -21.76 -6.62 -29.48
C MET A 16 -20.57 -6.89 -30.40
N ALA A 17 -19.37 -6.61 -29.95
CA ALA A 17 -18.16 -7.14 -30.51
C ALA A 17 -17.34 -7.79 -29.38
N SER A 18 -17.25 -9.12 -29.46
CA SER A 18 -16.28 -9.93 -28.75
C SER A 18 -14.89 -9.55 -29.22
N GLY A 19 -14.02 -9.14 -28.30
CA GLY A 19 -12.65 -8.82 -28.65
C GLY A 19 -11.84 -8.55 -27.38
N ASP A 20 -10.89 -9.41 -27.11
CA ASP A 20 -9.65 -9.26 -26.33
C ASP A 20 -9.66 -8.23 -25.19
N ALA A 21 -9.45 -8.76 -23.98
CA ALA A 21 -9.07 -8.00 -22.81
C ALA A 21 -7.62 -7.46 -22.99
N SER A 22 -7.46 -6.55 -23.93
CA SER A 22 -6.30 -5.69 -24.05
C SER A 22 -6.40 -4.67 -22.93
N ALA A 23 -5.45 -4.71 -22.01
CA ALA A 23 -5.34 -3.78 -20.90
C ALA A 23 -5.50 -2.33 -21.41
N CYS A 24 -6.62 -1.70 -21.08
CA CYS A 24 -6.78 -0.28 -21.32
C CYS A 24 -5.65 0.46 -20.59
N PRO A 25 -4.84 1.27 -21.27
CA PRO A 25 -3.93 2.16 -20.58
C PRO A 25 -4.79 3.08 -19.70
N VAL A 26 -4.57 3.01 -18.39
CA VAL A 26 -5.19 3.93 -17.43
C VAL A 26 -4.80 5.34 -17.89
N PRO A 27 -5.75 6.24 -18.19
CA PRO A 27 -5.40 7.58 -18.61
C PRO A 27 -4.62 8.22 -17.47
N HIS A 28 -3.38 8.61 -17.73
CA HIS A 28 -2.61 9.47 -16.86
C HIS A 28 -3.43 10.75 -16.69
N GLY A 29 -4.01 10.95 -15.49
CA GLY A 29 -4.84 12.10 -15.22
C GLY A 29 -4.06 13.38 -15.49
N ALA A 30 -4.66 14.29 -16.25
CA ALA A 30 -4.10 15.59 -16.53
C ALA A 30 -3.73 16.28 -15.20
N GLY A 31 -2.41 16.45 -14.91
CA GLY A 31 -1.91 17.19 -13.77
C GLY A 31 -1.04 16.44 -12.77
N GLY A 32 -0.59 15.21 -13.05
CA GLY A 32 0.43 14.50 -12.23
C GLY A 32 1.85 14.99 -12.53
N PRO A 33 2.82 14.69 -11.61
CA PRO A 33 4.23 15.02 -11.86
C PRO A 33 4.76 14.30 -13.10
N GLU A 34 5.56 15.00 -13.90
CA GLU A 34 6.18 14.43 -15.09
C GLU A 34 7.38 13.56 -14.70
N TRP A 35 7.57 12.46 -15.41
CA TRP A 35 8.73 11.60 -15.22
C TRP A 35 9.87 12.02 -16.12
N ASP A 36 11.06 12.22 -15.53
CA ASP A 36 12.29 12.09 -16.27
C ASP A 36 12.45 10.66 -16.78
N LEU A 37 12.77 10.51 -18.06
CA LEU A 37 12.79 9.19 -18.72
C LEU A 37 13.81 8.24 -18.04
N GLU A 38 14.99 8.75 -17.69
CA GLU A 38 16.03 7.95 -17.05
C GLU A 38 15.58 7.50 -15.66
N ALA A 39 14.96 8.40 -14.89
CA ALA A 39 14.40 8.10 -13.57
C ALA A 39 13.29 7.03 -13.66
N HIS A 40 12.42 7.12 -14.66
CA HIS A 40 11.36 6.13 -14.86
C HIS A 40 11.93 4.75 -15.19
N LEU A 41 12.85 4.68 -16.16
CA LEU A 41 13.50 3.41 -16.52
C LEU A 41 14.28 2.81 -15.35
N GLU A 42 14.96 3.62 -14.56
CA GLU A 42 15.66 3.17 -13.36
C GLU A 42 14.71 2.64 -12.29
N ALA A 43 13.59 3.32 -12.04
CA ALA A 43 12.57 2.86 -11.10
C ALA A 43 12.00 1.49 -11.51
N MET A 44 11.66 1.32 -12.78
CA MET A 44 11.18 0.04 -13.31
C MET A 44 12.25 -1.05 -13.24
N ARG A 45 13.50 -0.74 -13.58
CA ARG A 45 14.63 -1.68 -13.50
C ARG A 45 14.83 -2.17 -12.06
N ARG A 46 14.83 -1.26 -11.09
CA ARG A 46 14.94 -1.60 -9.66
C ARG A 46 13.80 -2.49 -9.21
N ALA A 47 12.58 -2.11 -9.57
CA ALA A 47 11.39 -2.87 -9.22
C ALA A 47 11.43 -4.31 -9.77
N ARG A 48 11.80 -4.47 -11.03
CA ARG A 48 11.95 -5.78 -11.66
C ARG A 48 13.02 -6.64 -10.98
N GLN A 49 14.16 -6.03 -10.63
CA GLN A 49 15.22 -6.73 -9.90
C GLN A 49 14.81 -7.12 -8.47
N ALA A 50 14.01 -6.29 -7.81
CA ALA A 50 13.53 -6.53 -6.46
C ALA A 50 12.33 -7.49 -6.40
N ALA A 51 11.62 -7.70 -7.50
CA ALA A 51 10.38 -8.46 -7.56
C ALA A 51 10.47 -9.86 -6.91
N PRO A 52 11.47 -10.71 -7.20
CA PRO A 52 11.59 -12.04 -6.57
C PRO A 52 11.73 -11.95 -5.05
N ALA A 53 12.56 -11.02 -4.58
CA ALA A 53 12.79 -10.81 -3.15
C ALA A 53 11.66 -10.06 -2.44
N SER A 54 10.76 -9.42 -3.19
CA SER A 54 9.54 -8.79 -2.70
C SER A 54 8.33 -9.71 -2.76
N HIS A 55 8.49 -10.94 -3.29
CA HIS A 55 7.42 -11.92 -3.53
C HIS A 55 6.30 -11.38 -4.44
N LEU A 56 6.65 -10.51 -5.37
CA LEU A 56 5.76 -9.91 -6.37
C LEU A 56 6.12 -10.43 -7.76
N ASP A 57 5.15 -10.47 -8.64
CA ASP A 57 5.48 -10.58 -10.06
C ASP A 57 6.13 -9.26 -10.57
N PRO A 58 6.95 -9.31 -11.62
CA PRO A 58 7.67 -8.13 -12.09
C PRO A 58 6.78 -6.96 -12.48
N SER A 59 5.65 -7.22 -13.16
CA SER A 59 4.72 -6.16 -13.59
C SER A 59 4.08 -5.46 -12.40
N ARG A 60 3.68 -6.22 -11.39
CA ARG A 60 3.13 -5.69 -10.14
C ARG A 60 4.17 -4.85 -9.38
N ALA A 61 5.42 -5.32 -9.33
CA ALA A 61 6.49 -4.58 -8.68
C ALA A 61 6.78 -3.25 -9.39
N GLU A 62 6.78 -3.24 -10.72
CA GLU A 62 6.95 -2.03 -11.53
C GLU A 62 5.81 -1.04 -11.30
N GLU A 63 4.56 -1.49 -11.38
CA GLU A 63 3.39 -0.65 -11.12
C GLU A 63 3.44 -0.03 -9.72
N MET A 64 3.73 -0.84 -8.71
CA MET A 64 3.84 -0.38 -7.32
C MET A 64 4.94 0.68 -7.15
N ALA A 65 6.09 0.49 -7.80
CA ALA A 65 7.19 1.44 -7.76
C ALA A 65 6.82 2.79 -8.38
N VAL A 66 6.19 2.76 -9.56
CA VAL A 66 5.73 3.97 -10.27
C VAL A 66 4.67 4.70 -9.44
N ARG A 67 3.64 4.00 -8.98
CA ARG A 67 2.56 4.59 -8.17
C ARG A 67 3.06 5.20 -6.86
N ALA A 68 3.99 4.51 -6.18
CA ALA A 68 4.58 5.05 -4.95
C ALA A 68 5.37 6.34 -5.21
N ALA A 69 6.12 6.41 -6.32
CA ALA A 69 6.88 7.59 -6.68
C ALA A 69 5.96 8.76 -7.05
N GLU A 70 4.95 8.53 -7.89
CA GLU A 70 3.97 9.54 -8.29
C GLU A 70 3.23 10.11 -7.07
N GLN A 71 2.71 9.23 -6.21
CA GLN A 71 2.00 9.65 -5.01
C GLN A 71 2.88 10.48 -4.08
N ARG A 72 4.12 10.07 -3.85
CA ARG A 72 5.06 10.82 -2.99
C ARG A 72 5.52 12.13 -3.61
N ALA A 73 5.63 12.21 -4.92
CA ALA A 73 5.93 13.46 -5.62
C ALA A 73 4.76 14.44 -5.48
N GLN A 74 3.53 13.98 -5.72
CA GLN A 74 2.31 14.79 -5.54
C GLN A 74 2.19 15.34 -4.11
N GLN A 75 2.42 14.51 -3.08
CA GLN A 75 2.39 14.94 -1.68
C GLN A 75 3.41 16.04 -1.36
N ARG A 76 4.52 16.08 -2.10
CA ARG A 76 5.56 17.08 -1.93
C ARG A 76 5.41 18.28 -2.86
N GLY A 77 4.38 18.31 -3.68
CA GLY A 77 4.18 19.36 -4.68
C GLY A 77 5.29 19.43 -5.71
N LEU A 78 5.84 18.26 -6.10
CA LEU A 78 6.87 18.20 -7.14
C LEU A 78 6.20 18.09 -8.51
N ASP A 79 6.68 18.87 -9.45
CA ASP A 79 6.22 18.84 -10.84
C ASP A 79 6.96 17.79 -11.67
N GLU A 80 8.12 17.29 -11.18
CA GLU A 80 8.96 16.34 -11.89
C GLU A 80 9.50 15.25 -10.94
N ILE A 81 9.61 14.01 -11.46
CA ILE A 81 10.21 12.86 -10.79
C ILE A 81 11.55 12.53 -11.45
N GLY A 82 12.63 13.00 -10.84
CA GLY A 82 14.00 12.74 -11.29
C GLY A 82 14.70 11.63 -10.51
N SER A 83 15.86 11.18 -11.00
CA SER A 83 16.64 10.05 -10.45
C SER A 83 17.01 10.24 -8.97
N LYS A 84 17.37 11.46 -8.55
CA LYS A 84 17.67 11.74 -7.13
C LYS A 84 16.47 11.55 -6.21
N PHE A 85 15.28 11.88 -6.70
CA PHE A 85 14.05 11.66 -5.96
C PHE A 85 13.75 10.16 -5.80
N VAL A 86 13.84 9.40 -6.88
CA VAL A 86 13.65 7.92 -6.87
C VAL A 86 14.64 7.26 -5.90
N GLU A 87 15.92 7.64 -5.93
CA GLU A 87 16.93 7.14 -4.99
C GLU A 87 16.59 7.47 -3.54
N SER A 88 16.24 8.71 -3.26
CA SER A 88 15.82 9.18 -1.93
C SER A 88 14.59 8.44 -1.42
N LEU A 89 13.62 8.18 -2.31
CA LEU A 89 12.40 7.48 -1.99
C LEU A 89 12.68 6.01 -1.64
N GLY A 90 13.53 5.33 -2.42
CA GLY A 90 13.92 3.94 -2.14
C GLY A 90 14.53 3.75 -0.75
N LYS A 91 15.32 4.72 -0.28
CA LYS A 91 15.87 4.71 1.09
C LYS A 91 14.80 4.87 2.17
N LYS A 92 13.68 5.52 1.87
CA LYS A 92 12.61 5.83 2.84
C LYS A 92 11.49 4.81 2.91
N LEU A 93 11.18 4.14 1.81
CA LEU A 93 10.08 3.16 1.74
C LEU A 93 10.32 1.90 2.58
N GLY A 94 11.55 1.66 2.96
CA GLY A 94 11.91 0.58 3.87
C GLY A 94 11.98 -0.79 3.20
N TYR A 95 12.30 -1.77 4.03
CA TYR A 95 12.54 -3.15 3.61
C TYR A 95 11.31 -3.76 2.90
N GLY A 96 11.55 -4.39 1.77
CA GLY A 96 10.57 -5.16 1.01
C GLY A 96 9.92 -4.40 -0.14
N HIS A 97 9.78 -3.08 -0.05
CA HIS A 97 9.22 -2.31 -1.14
C HIS A 97 10.08 -2.41 -2.42
N PRO A 98 9.48 -2.51 -3.64
CA PRO A 98 10.24 -2.67 -4.89
C PRO A 98 11.27 -1.58 -5.18
N LEU A 99 11.08 -0.36 -4.67
CA LEU A 99 12.06 0.73 -4.78
C LEU A 99 13.14 0.71 -3.70
N SER A 100 12.98 -0.07 -2.63
CA SER A 100 13.96 -0.09 -1.55
C SER A 100 15.28 -0.70 -2.01
N ASP A 101 16.40 -0.19 -1.48
CA ASP A 101 17.70 -0.80 -1.71
C ASP A 101 17.79 -2.14 -0.97
N ARG A 102 17.93 -3.21 -1.73
CA ARG A 102 18.07 -4.59 -1.22
C ARG A 102 19.44 -5.20 -1.52
N THR A 103 20.40 -4.38 -1.92
CA THR A 103 21.76 -4.84 -2.24
C THR A 103 22.35 -5.55 -1.03
N GLY A 104 22.82 -6.78 -1.24
CA GLY A 104 23.43 -7.61 -0.19
C GLY A 104 22.46 -8.21 0.84
N LEU A 105 21.15 -8.05 0.67
CA LEU A 105 20.18 -8.73 1.53
C LEU A 105 19.98 -10.18 1.10
N PRO A 106 19.82 -11.13 2.06
CA PRO A 106 19.57 -12.53 1.73
C PRO A 106 18.18 -12.70 1.11
N GLN A 107 18.04 -13.77 0.32
CA GLN A 107 16.72 -14.27 -0.05
C GLN A 107 16.13 -15.08 1.11
N PHE A 108 14.85 -14.88 1.36
CA PHE A 108 14.11 -15.64 2.36
C PHE A 108 13.27 -16.72 1.69
N THR A 109 13.16 -17.86 2.36
CA THR A 109 12.22 -18.93 2.00
C THR A 109 11.17 -19.04 3.10
N TRP A 110 9.94 -19.33 2.72
CA TRP A 110 8.84 -19.50 3.67
C TRP A 110 8.43 -20.97 3.73
N THR A 111 8.26 -21.49 4.92
CA THR A 111 7.68 -22.82 5.09
C THR A 111 6.20 -22.79 4.71
N GLU A 112 5.66 -23.90 4.26
CA GLU A 112 4.22 -24.01 3.96
C GLU A 112 3.33 -23.62 5.15
N ALA A 113 3.75 -23.97 6.37
CA ALA A 113 3.04 -23.59 7.59
C ALA A 113 3.05 -22.07 7.83
N ALA A 114 4.17 -21.40 7.50
CA ALA A 114 4.25 -19.94 7.59
C ALA A 114 3.40 -19.25 6.51
N GLU A 115 3.37 -19.80 5.28
CA GLU A 115 2.51 -19.28 4.22
C GLU A 115 1.02 -19.40 4.60
N ARG A 116 0.56 -20.56 5.09
CA ARG A 116 -0.81 -20.71 5.60
C ARG A 116 -1.14 -19.73 6.72
N ARG A 117 -0.22 -19.49 7.64
CA ARG A 117 -0.42 -18.49 8.70
C ARG A 117 -0.47 -17.06 8.17
N LEU A 118 0.25 -16.76 7.09
CA LEU A 118 0.18 -15.47 6.44
C LEU A 118 -1.19 -15.24 5.75
N GLU A 119 -1.85 -16.30 5.28
CA GLU A 119 -3.19 -16.20 4.69
C GLU A 119 -4.27 -15.72 5.68
N GLU A 120 -4.06 -15.90 6.98
CA GLU A 120 -4.93 -15.37 8.04
C GLU A 120 -4.91 -13.82 8.08
N VAL A 121 -3.86 -13.22 7.54
CA VAL A 121 -3.73 -11.76 7.45
C VAL A 121 -4.55 -11.25 6.27
N PRO A 122 -5.30 -10.14 6.44
CA PRO A 122 -6.06 -9.54 5.34
C PRO A 122 -5.18 -9.29 4.10
N ALA A 123 -5.72 -9.58 2.91
CA ALA A 123 -4.95 -9.57 1.66
C ALA A 123 -4.20 -8.25 1.42
N PHE A 124 -4.82 -7.11 1.76
CA PHE A 124 -4.24 -5.79 1.52
C PHE A 124 -2.97 -5.49 2.32
N CYS A 125 -2.67 -6.24 3.40
CA CYS A 125 -1.47 -6.05 4.21
C CYS A 125 -0.55 -7.28 4.26
N ARG A 126 -0.77 -8.32 3.43
CA ARG A 126 0.05 -9.53 3.42
C ARG A 126 1.49 -9.26 2.99
N GLU A 127 1.68 -8.48 1.91
CA GLU A 127 3.02 -8.11 1.45
C GLU A 127 3.78 -7.33 2.54
N LEU A 128 3.15 -6.35 3.18
CA LEU A 128 3.76 -5.64 4.29
C LEU A 128 4.15 -6.58 5.42
N THR A 129 3.24 -7.50 5.79
CA THR A 129 3.50 -8.48 6.86
C THR A 129 4.69 -9.35 6.51
N ARG A 130 4.76 -9.87 5.28
CA ARG A 130 5.87 -10.66 4.77
C ARG A 130 7.18 -9.89 4.91
N TRP A 131 7.26 -8.69 4.37
CA TRP A 131 8.47 -7.85 4.42
C TRP A 131 8.91 -7.54 5.85
N ARG A 132 7.97 -7.28 6.75
CA ARG A 132 8.28 -6.97 8.14
C ARG A 132 8.72 -8.18 8.95
N VAL A 133 8.19 -9.36 8.66
CA VAL A 133 8.65 -10.62 9.27
C VAL A 133 10.09 -10.91 8.83
N GLU A 134 10.38 -10.87 7.52
CA GLU A 134 11.73 -11.05 6.96
C GLU A 134 12.73 -10.05 7.56
N TRP A 135 12.35 -8.78 7.64
CA TRP A 135 13.18 -7.76 8.26
C TRP A 135 13.45 -8.02 9.74
N THR A 136 12.48 -8.57 10.46
CA THR A 136 12.65 -8.95 11.86
C THR A 136 13.60 -10.14 11.99
N ALA A 137 13.44 -11.15 11.13
CA ALA A 137 14.32 -12.31 11.07
C ALA A 137 15.77 -11.88 10.81
N LEU A 138 16.00 -11.01 9.84
CA LEU A 138 17.30 -10.46 9.52
C LEU A 138 17.93 -9.72 10.71
N LYS A 139 17.19 -8.77 11.28
CA LYS A 139 17.70 -7.94 12.40
C LYS A 139 18.01 -8.75 13.66
N LYS A 140 17.27 -9.80 13.91
CA LYS A 140 17.42 -10.64 15.10
C LYS A 140 18.32 -11.89 14.84
N GLY A 141 18.80 -12.06 13.62
CA GLY A 141 19.66 -13.21 13.27
C GLY A 141 18.91 -14.55 13.35
N LEU A 142 17.62 -14.60 13.03
CA LEU A 142 16.78 -15.80 13.15
C LEU A 142 16.88 -16.73 11.94
N GLY A 143 17.79 -16.44 11.02
CA GLY A 143 17.99 -17.21 9.79
C GLY A 143 17.11 -16.68 8.62
N THR A 144 17.17 -17.40 7.50
CA THR A 144 16.50 -17.01 6.25
C THR A 144 15.30 -17.90 5.89
N THR A 145 15.03 -18.93 6.69
CA THR A 145 13.83 -19.76 6.54
C THR A 145 12.75 -19.30 7.52
N ILE A 146 11.72 -18.69 7.01
CA ILE A 146 10.62 -18.17 7.83
C ILE A 146 9.69 -19.30 8.25
N THR A 147 9.52 -19.43 9.54
CA THR A 147 8.60 -20.39 10.18
C THR A 147 7.50 -19.68 10.98
N PRO A 148 6.43 -20.37 11.40
CA PRO A 148 5.40 -19.79 12.27
C PRO A 148 5.97 -19.19 13.56
N GLU A 149 7.05 -19.74 14.12
CA GLU A 149 7.71 -19.24 15.34
C GLU A 149 8.37 -17.90 15.07
N ILE A 150 9.05 -17.73 13.94
CA ILE A 150 9.64 -16.44 13.53
C ILE A 150 8.55 -15.39 13.30
N MET A 151 7.43 -15.79 12.67
CA MET A 151 6.26 -14.89 12.55
C MET A 151 5.74 -14.46 13.92
N ALA A 152 5.66 -15.41 14.89
CA ALA A 152 5.20 -15.11 16.24
C ALA A 152 6.06 -14.04 16.93
N VAL A 153 7.37 -14.05 16.72
CA VAL A 153 8.27 -13.00 17.24
C VAL A 153 7.85 -11.62 16.72
N LYS A 154 7.54 -11.52 15.42
CA LYS A 154 7.09 -10.24 14.85
C LYS A 154 5.70 -9.86 15.30
N TYR A 155 4.79 -10.80 15.39
CA TYR A 155 3.41 -10.56 15.82
C TYR A 155 3.35 -10.08 17.28
N GLN A 156 4.16 -10.66 18.16
CA GLN A 156 4.29 -10.18 19.53
C GLN A 156 4.76 -8.73 19.59
N MET A 157 5.84 -8.40 18.87
CA MET A 157 6.35 -7.02 18.80
C MET A 157 5.30 -6.04 18.26
N TRP A 158 4.50 -6.45 17.31
CA TRP A 158 3.42 -5.63 16.77
C TRP A 158 2.27 -5.49 17.75
N GLY A 159 1.92 -6.54 18.48
CA GLY A 159 0.89 -6.50 19.51
C GLY A 159 1.21 -5.50 20.62
N GLU A 160 2.46 -5.47 21.08
CA GLU A 160 2.94 -4.49 22.06
C GLU A 160 2.81 -3.05 21.52
N VAL A 161 3.20 -2.80 20.27
CA VAL A 161 3.05 -1.49 19.63
C VAL A 161 1.58 -1.14 19.40
N SER A 162 0.78 -2.11 18.94
CA SER A 162 -0.66 -1.94 18.70
C SER A 162 -1.38 -1.51 19.97
N HIS A 163 -1.10 -2.17 21.09
CA HIS A 163 -1.65 -1.83 22.39
C HIS A 163 -1.25 -0.42 22.82
N ALA A 164 0.05 -0.09 22.74
CA ALA A 164 0.56 1.22 23.10
C ALA A 164 -0.03 2.36 22.20
N ILE A 165 -0.34 2.10 20.95
CA ILE A 165 -1.03 3.06 20.06
C ILE A 165 -2.47 3.28 20.55
N GLN A 166 -3.19 2.20 20.85
CA GLN A 166 -4.58 2.28 21.31
C GLN A 166 -4.68 3.03 22.66
N GLU A 167 -3.73 2.82 23.57
CA GLU A 167 -3.71 3.50 24.87
C GLU A 167 -3.38 5.01 24.78
N ARG A 168 -2.53 5.41 23.83
CA ARG A 168 -2.10 6.82 23.67
C ARG A 168 -3.05 7.67 22.83
N ARG A 169 -4.13 7.11 22.34
CA ARG A 169 -5.02 7.75 21.41
C ARG A 169 -5.79 8.89 22.07
N GLU A 170 -5.42 10.14 21.74
CA GLU A 170 -6.03 11.36 22.32
C GLU A 170 -7.30 11.80 21.60
N THR A 171 -7.38 11.55 20.27
CA THR A 171 -8.53 12.00 19.44
C THR A 171 -8.95 10.90 18.49
N GLU A 172 -10.24 10.61 18.48
CA GLU A 172 -10.85 9.64 17.58
C GLU A 172 -11.63 10.34 16.49
N LEU A 173 -11.44 9.93 15.24
CA LEU A 173 -12.43 10.23 14.22
C LEU A 173 -13.64 9.29 14.43
N PRO A 174 -14.87 9.78 14.23
CA PRO A 174 -16.05 8.92 14.26
C PRO A 174 -16.01 7.92 13.12
N TRP A 175 -16.53 6.72 13.37
CA TRP A 175 -16.64 5.64 12.40
C TRP A 175 -18.10 5.27 12.22
N THR A 176 -18.50 4.95 10.98
CA THR A 176 -19.79 4.27 10.77
C THR A 176 -19.75 2.85 11.32
N ASP A 177 -20.90 2.30 11.71
CA ASP A 177 -20.99 0.92 12.21
C ASP A 177 -20.46 -0.10 11.19
N SER A 178 -20.71 0.12 9.91
CA SER A 178 -20.22 -0.74 8.82
C SER A 178 -18.70 -0.74 8.72
N ALA A 179 -18.08 0.45 8.68
CA ALA A 179 -16.63 0.58 8.63
C ALA A 179 -15.97 0.02 9.90
N ARG A 180 -16.60 0.21 11.06
CA ARG A 180 -16.14 -0.34 12.34
C ARG A 180 -16.17 -1.86 12.34
N ALA A 181 -17.25 -2.48 11.85
CA ALA A 181 -17.36 -3.93 11.72
C ALA A 181 -16.31 -4.53 10.78
N ARG A 182 -15.87 -3.80 9.76
CA ARG A 182 -14.74 -4.22 8.91
C ARG A 182 -13.41 -4.15 9.65
N PHE A 183 -13.19 -3.07 10.38
CA PHE A 183 -11.99 -2.89 11.22
C PHE A 183 -11.89 -3.97 12.31
N ASP A 184 -13.00 -4.38 12.91
CA ASP A 184 -13.01 -5.40 13.97
C ASP A 184 -12.51 -6.78 13.51
N ARG A 185 -12.50 -7.03 12.19
CA ARG A 185 -11.91 -8.23 11.57
C ARG A 185 -10.39 -8.16 11.41
N VAL A 186 -9.78 -7.01 11.65
CA VAL A 186 -8.33 -6.87 11.62
C VAL A 186 -7.72 -7.62 12.80
N PRO A 187 -6.67 -8.44 12.57
CA PRO A 187 -5.99 -9.15 13.64
C PRO A 187 -5.52 -8.22 14.76
N GLU A 188 -5.71 -8.61 16.01
CA GLU A 188 -5.44 -7.78 17.19
C GLU A 188 -4.01 -7.24 17.23
N PHE A 189 -3.04 -8.04 16.81
CA PHE A 189 -1.63 -7.65 16.82
C PHE A 189 -1.26 -6.49 15.88
N VAL A 190 -2.13 -6.11 14.94
CA VAL A 190 -1.93 -4.96 14.03
C VAL A 190 -3.05 -3.92 14.10
N LYS A 191 -4.05 -4.12 14.95
CA LYS A 191 -5.21 -3.23 15.04
C LYS A 191 -4.83 -1.78 15.28
N GLY A 192 -3.94 -1.52 16.24
CA GLY A 192 -3.49 -0.16 16.55
C GLY A 192 -2.84 0.52 15.35
N GLN A 193 -1.95 -0.17 14.63
CA GLN A 193 -1.28 0.38 13.46
C GLN A 193 -2.27 0.66 12.32
N VAL A 194 -3.21 -0.27 12.06
CA VAL A 194 -4.24 -0.08 11.03
C VAL A 194 -5.16 1.08 11.39
N LEU A 195 -5.57 1.17 12.64
CA LEU A 195 -6.40 2.25 13.16
C LEU A 195 -5.74 3.62 12.94
N GLU A 196 -4.51 3.76 13.44
CA GLU A 196 -3.72 4.99 13.31
C GLU A 196 -3.52 5.35 11.82
N ALA A 197 -3.24 4.37 10.97
CA ALA A 197 -3.06 4.59 9.55
C ALA A 197 -4.34 5.03 8.85
N VAL A 198 -5.49 4.39 9.12
CA VAL A 198 -6.76 4.77 8.51
C VAL A 198 -7.16 6.18 8.94
N GLU A 199 -7.08 6.49 10.23
CA GLU A 199 -7.40 7.82 10.72
C GLU A 199 -6.42 8.90 10.24
N GLY A 200 -5.12 8.58 10.19
CA GLY A 200 -4.12 9.48 9.66
C GLY A 200 -4.36 9.83 8.19
N ASN A 201 -4.67 8.84 7.37
CA ASN A 201 -5.02 9.06 5.96
C ASN A 201 -6.36 9.82 5.83
N ALA A 202 -7.37 9.49 6.63
CA ALA A 202 -8.65 10.19 6.63
C ALA A 202 -8.46 11.69 6.93
N ARG A 203 -7.67 12.03 7.97
CA ARG A 203 -7.35 13.43 8.29
C ARG A 203 -6.61 14.13 7.15
N GLN A 204 -5.67 13.48 6.48
CA GLN A 204 -4.96 14.05 5.32
C GLN A 204 -5.89 14.31 4.13
N MET A 205 -6.90 13.47 3.95
CA MET A 205 -7.93 13.66 2.93
C MET A 205 -9.00 14.68 3.32
N GLY A 206 -8.93 15.25 4.54
CA GLY A 206 -9.94 16.19 5.06
C GLY A 206 -11.25 15.54 5.47
N GLU A 207 -11.26 14.23 5.70
CA GLU A 207 -12.46 13.50 6.12
C GLU A 207 -12.72 13.67 7.61
N ALA A 208 -13.96 13.95 7.97
CA ALA A 208 -14.40 14.07 9.36
C ALA A 208 -15.07 12.81 9.93
N LEU A 209 -15.36 11.83 9.08
CA LEU A 209 -16.02 10.57 9.38
C LEU A 209 -15.35 9.46 8.58
N ILE A 210 -15.11 8.32 9.20
CA ILE A 210 -14.60 7.14 8.53
C ILE A 210 -15.75 6.21 8.19
N ASP A 211 -16.11 6.18 6.91
CA ASP A 211 -17.07 5.27 6.31
C ASP A 211 -16.38 4.20 5.46
N ASP A 212 -17.16 3.31 4.85
CA ASP A 212 -16.63 2.26 3.97
C ASP A 212 -15.85 2.81 2.78
N GLN A 213 -16.22 3.96 2.24
CA GLN A 213 -15.54 4.57 1.09
C GLN A 213 -14.15 5.09 1.50
N VAL A 214 -14.03 5.70 2.68
CA VAL A 214 -12.74 6.11 3.25
C VAL A 214 -11.84 4.89 3.44
N VAL A 215 -12.37 3.82 4.05
CA VAL A 215 -11.62 2.57 4.24
C VAL A 215 -11.15 1.99 2.90
N ASP A 216 -12.03 1.94 1.89
CA ASP A 216 -11.70 1.42 0.56
C ASP A 216 -10.62 2.26 -0.14
N ARG A 217 -10.69 3.58 -0.04
CA ARG A 217 -9.65 4.48 -0.59
C ARG A 217 -8.28 4.24 0.07
N VAL A 218 -8.26 4.09 1.39
CA VAL A 218 -7.01 3.81 2.11
C VAL A 218 -6.43 2.45 1.73
N ILE A 219 -7.27 1.40 1.68
CA ILE A 219 -6.84 0.05 1.28
C ILE A 219 -6.34 0.05 -0.17
N HIS A 220 -7.06 0.70 -1.08
CA HIS A 220 -6.67 0.82 -2.48
C HIS A 220 -5.30 1.50 -2.61
N ARG A 221 -5.10 2.60 -1.91
CA ARG A 221 -3.84 3.35 -1.89
C ARG A 221 -2.68 2.46 -1.41
N TRP A 222 -2.85 1.76 -0.30
CA TRP A 222 -1.83 0.84 0.20
C TRP A 222 -1.53 -0.30 -0.78
N SER A 223 -2.56 -0.91 -1.32
CA SER A 223 -2.40 -2.04 -2.25
C SER A 223 -1.69 -1.64 -3.54
N THR A 224 -1.89 -0.42 -4.02
CA THR A 224 -1.30 0.05 -5.27
C THR A 224 0.10 0.60 -5.12
N THR A 225 0.39 1.26 -3.99
CA THR A 225 1.69 1.89 -3.77
C THR A 225 2.65 1.05 -2.93
N GLY A 226 2.16 0.10 -2.14
CA GLY A 226 2.96 -0.61 -1.13
C GLY A 226 3.47 0.31 -0.02
N ASP A 227 3.01 1.56 0.04
CA ASP A 227 3.43 2.56 1.03
C ASP A 227 2.44 2.64 2.19
N PHE A 228 2.61 1.74 3.14
CA PHE A 228 1.76 1.62 4.33
C PHE A 228 2.08 2.66 5.42
N HIS A 229 3.13 3.45 5.24
CA HIS A 229 3.54 4.46 6.22
C HIS A 229 3.05 5.86 5.90
N GLU A 230 2.34 5.99 4.82
CA GLU A 230 1.78 7.25 4.40
C GLU A 230 0.71 7.73 5.40
N GLY A 231 0.91 8.91 5.92
CA GLY A 231 -0.03 9.53 6.87
C GLY A 231 0.25 9.31 8.34
N LEU A 232 1.06 8.32 8.68
CA LEU A 232 1.27 7.97 10.09
C LEU A 232 2.26 8.86 10.83
N TYR A 233 3.35 9.11 10.24
CA TYR A 233 4.39 10.03 10.67
C TYR A 233 5.12 10.37 9.40
N GLY A 234 4.82 11.51 8.84
CA GLY A 234 5.69 12.03 7.79
C GLY A 234 7.09 11.81 8.31
N PHE A 235 7.87 10.97 7.66
CA PHE A 235 9.26 10.80 8.02
C PHE A 235 9.88 12.19 8.01
N ARG A 236 9.99 12.78 9.20
CA ARG A 236 10.64 14.05 9.42
C ARG A 236 12.13 13.90 9.17
#